data_445c5df03bebc4d6286f606b3e04c932
#
_entry.id   445c5df03bebc4d6286f606b3e04c932
#
_cell.length_a   1.000
_cell.length_b   1.000
_cell.length_c   1.000
_cell.angle_alpha   90.00
_cell.angle_beta   90.00
_cell.angle_gamma   90.00
#
_symmetry.space_group_name_H-M   'P 1'
#
loop_
_entity.id
_entity.type
_entity.pdbx_description
1 polymer ?
#
loop_
_entity_poly.entity_id
_entity_poly.type
_entity_poly.pdbx_seq_one_letter_code
_entity_poly.pdbx_strand_id
1 'polypeptide(L)'
;MKESLILKKQALRNNEYYLLQEKFDNLYFEAKSGKRFTKLMELIMDEKNILLAYRNIKRNGGSETPGTDGKDIKYIEKMDRDKYVKFIQNKLMNYTPKSVRRVGIPKDNGKTRPLGIPCIDDRIVQQCIKQILEPICEAKFHDESYGFRPNRSTKHAIAKAMKHMNISKLHYVVDIDIKGFFDNVNHSKLKKQLWSLGIQDKNLM
;
A
#
# COMPACT_ATOMS: atom_id res chain seq x y z
N MET A 1 24.62 12.38 -9.18
CA MET A 1 23.63 12.04 -10.23
C MET A 1 23.57 10.56 -10.62
N LYS A 2 24.70 9.82 -10.67
CA LYS A 2 24.70 8.38 -11.05
C LYS A 2 24.03 7.44 -10.02
N GLU A 3 24.19 7.69 -8.72
CA GLU A 3 23.59 6.83 -7.67
C GLU A 3 22.07 6.86 -7.60
N SER A 4 21.45 8.03 -7.82
CA SER A 4 19.97 8.12 -7.83
C SER A 4 19.33 7.40 -9.01
N LEU A 5 20.03 7.31 -10.15
CA LEU A 5 19.62 6.57 -11.35
C LEU A 5 19.71 5.05 -11.14
N ILE A 6 20.71 4.58 -10.39
CA ILE A 6 20.90 3.15 -10.07
C ILE A 6 19.81 2.66 -9.12
N LEU A 7 19.44 3.44 -8.10
CA LEU A 7 18.37 3.11 -7.15
C LEU A 7 16.99 3.07 -7.84
N LYS A 8 16.70 4.01 -8.74
CA LYS A 8 15.47 3.99 -9.57
C LYS A 8 15.42 2.76 -10.47
N LYS A 9 16.52 2.37 -11.11
CA LYS A 9 16.59 1.14 -11.91
C LYS A 9 16.34 -0.13 -11.09
N GLN A 10 16.79 -0.21 -9.84
CA GLN A 10 16.54 -1.37 -8.98
C GLN A 10 15.08 -1.48 -8.51
N ALA A 11 14.39 -0.37 -8.23
CA ALA A 11 12.98 -0.36 -7.87
C ALA A 11 12.08 -0.77 -9.05
N LEU A 12 12.38 -0.28 -10.26
CA LEU A 12 11.70 -0.66 -11.50
C LEU A 12 11.91 -2.13 -11.85
N ARG A 13 13.12 -2.68 -11.68
CA ARG A 13 13.44 -4.07 -12.03
C ARG A 13 12.52 -5.13 -11.41
N ASN A 14 11.99 -4.92 -10.22
CA ASN A 14 11.11 -5.92 -9.61
C ASN A 14 9.77 -6.02 -10.36
N ASN A 15 9.17 -4.89 -10.70
CA ASN A 15 7.92 -4.86 -11.46
C ASN A 15 8.13 -5.36 -12.90
N GLU A 16 9.26 -4.97 -13.51
CA GLU A 16 9.68 -5.42 -14.84
C GLU A 16 9.97 -6.93 -14.84
N TYR A 17 10.70 -7.43 -13.85
CA TYR A 17 11.02 -8.87 -13.73
C TYR A 17 9.77 -9.74 -13.72
N TYR A 18 8.69 -9.28 -13.07
CA TYR A 18 7.41 -10.00 -13.05
C TYR A 18 6.46 -9.58 -14.19
N LEU A 19 6.89 -8.73 -15.12
CA LEU A 19 6.08 -8.22 -16.24
C LEU A 19 4.80 -7.51 -15.75
N LEU A 20 4.90 -6.76 -14.65
CA LEU A 20 3.77 -6.05 -14.04
C LEU A 20 3.83 -4.53 -14.24
N GLN A 21 4.98 -3.97 -14.66
CA GLN A 21 5.10 -2.52 -14.80
C GLN A 21 4.08 -1.96 -15.81
N GLU A 22 4.00 -2.54 -16.99
CA GLU A 22 3.03 -2.14 -18.02
C GLU A 22 1.57 -2.26 -17.52
N LYS A 23 1.26 -3.33 -16.76
CA LYS A 23 -0.07 -3.49 -16.16
C LYS A 23 -0.39 -2.36 -15.16
N PHE A 24 0.56 -1.96 -14.33
CA PHE A 24 0.39 -0.87 -13.39
C PHE A 24 0.24 0.48 -14.07
N ASP A 25 1.03 0.73 -15.11
CA ASP A 25 0.93 1.94 -15.92
C ASP A 25 -0.43 2.02 -16.63
N ASN A 26 -0.90 0.91 -17.20
CA ASN A 26 -2.22 0.82 -17.83
C ASN A 26 -3.35 1.06 -16.81
N LEU A 27 -3.28 0.47 -15.61
CA LEU A 27 -4.26 0.74 -14.55
C LEU A 27 -4.32 2.24 -14.18
N TYR A 28 -3.16 2.89 -14.10
CA TYR A 28 -3.07 4.33 -13.83
C TYR A 28 -3.73 5.16 -14.96
N PHE A 29 -3.35 4.93 -16.22
CA PHE A 29 -3.88 5.69 -17.36
C PHE A 29 -5.38 5.44 -17.57
N GLU A 30 -5.83 4.21 -17.45
CA GLU A 30 -7.24 3.85 -17.51
C GLU A 30 -8.06 4.49 -16.38
N ALA A 31 -7.53 4.50 -15.15
CA ALA A 31 -8.16 5.18 -14.04
C ALA A 31 -8.24 6.70 -14.30
N LYS A 32 -7.17 7.30 -14.80
CA LYS A 32 -7.13 8.72 -15.13
C LYS A 32 -8.16 9.10 -16.20
N SER A 33 -8.43 8.21 -17.17
CA SER A 33 -9.48 8.38 -18.18
C SER A 33 -10.92 8.12 -17.67
N GLY A 34 -11.09 7.71 -16.40
CA GLY A 34 -12.40 7.49 -15.80
C GLY A 34 -12.94 6.06 -15.91
N LYS A 35 -12.12 5.10 -16.36
CA LYS A 35 -12.51 3.69 -16.43
C LYS A 35 -12.92 3.15 -15.07
N ARG A 36 -13.92 2.27 -15.07
CA ARG A 36 -14.37 1.49 -13.91
C ARG A 36 -13.80 0.07 -13.99
N PHE A 37 -13.38 -0.46 -12.86
CA PHE A 37 -12.69 -1.75 -12.76
C PHE A 37 -13.57 -2.75 -12.01
N THR A 38 -13.98 -3.80 -12.68
CA THR A 38 -14.93 -4.82 -12.16
C THR A 38 -14.29 -6.20 -11.96
N LYS A 39 -13.03 -6.38 -12.39
CA LYS A 39 -12.29 -7.64 -12.36
C LYS A 39 -10.89 -7.50 -11.76
N LEU A 40 -10.80 -6.74 -10.68
CA LEU A 40 -9.50 -6.51 -10.01
C LEU A 40 -9.04 -7.73 -9.24
N MET A 41 -9.96 -8.55 -8.74
CA MET A 41 -9.63 -9.75 -7.99
C MET A 41 -8.82 -10.73 -8.83
N GLU A 42 -9.09 -10.84 -10.15
CA GLU A 42 -8.29 -11.65 -11.07
C GLU A 42 -6.82 -11.19 -11.12
N LEU A 43 -6.58 -9.86 -11.14
CA LEU A 43 -5.23 -9.29 -11.12
C LEU A 43 -4.56 -9.43 -9.75
N ILE A 44 -5.32 -9.29 -8.66
CA ILE A 44 -4.82 -9.44 -7.30
C ILE A 44 -4.35 -10.87 -7.06
N MET A 45 -5.07 -11.86 -7.59
CA MET A 45 -4.77 -13.29 -7.48
C MET A 45 -3.77 -13.81 -8.52
N ASP A 46 -3.34 -12.98 -9.47
CA ASP A 46 -2.33 -13.33 -10.48
C ASP A 46 -1.04 -13.80 -9.78
N GLU A 47 -0.50 -14.91 -10.20
CA GLU A 47 0.72 -15.49 -9.64
C GLU A 47 1.87 -14.48 -9.56
N LYS A 48 2.06 -13.69 -10.63
CA LYS A 48 3.14 -12.71 -10.71
C LYS A 48 2.96 -11.60 -9.65
N ASN A 49 1.71 -11.17 -9.41
CA ASN A 49 1.39 -10.20 -8.37
C ASN A 49 1.67 -10.76 -6.96
N ILE A 50 1.33 -12.03 -6.72
CA ILE A 50 1.60 -12.71 -5.45
C ILE A 50 3.11 -12.86 -5.21
N LEU A 51 3.88 -13.23 -6.24
CA LEU A 51 5.34 -13.34 -6.14
C LEU A 51 6.00 -11.99 -5.91
N LEU A 52 5.52 -10.95 -6.56
CA LEU A 52 5.99 -9.56 -6.33
C LEU A 52 5.67 -9.11 -4.90
N ALA A 53 4.48 -9.43 -4.39
CA ALA A 53 4.07 -9.11 -3.02
C ALA A 53 5.00 -9.73 -1.98
N TYR A 54 5.33 -11.03 -2.13
CA TYR A 54 6.33 -11.68 -1.31
C TYR A 54 7.67 -10.94 -1.32
N ARG A 55 8.17 -10.60 -2.51
CA ARG A 55 9.46 -9.91 -2.65
C ARG A 55 9.46 -8.54 -1.96
N ASN A 56 8.37 -7.79 -2.10
CA ASN A 56 8.22 -6.50 -1.47
C ASN A 56 8.16 -6.61 0.06
N ILE A 57 7.41 -7.58 0.60
CA ILE A 57 7.32 -7.82 2.04
C ILE A 57 8.67 -8.30 2.61
N LYS A 58 9.35 -9.23 1.92
CA LYS A 58 10.66 -9.75 2.35
C LYS A 58 11.71 -8.65 2.53
N ARG A 59 11.68 -7.61 1.69
CA ARG A 59 12.63 -6.48 1.77
C ARG A 59 12.36 -5.52 2.93
N ASN A 60 11.20 -5.57 3.56
CA ASN A 60 10.87 -4.68 4.66
C ASN A 60 11.61 -5.10 5.93
N GLY A 61 12.20 -4.13 6.66
CA GLY A 61 12.93 -4.40 7.90
C GLY A 61 12.11 -5.13 8.98
N GLY A 62 10.77 -5.04 8.94
CA GLY A 62 9.87 -5.77 9.82
C GLY A 62 9.45 -7.16 9.34
N SER A 63 10.02 -7.68 8.24
CA SER A 63 9.61 -8.97 7.65
C SER A 63 9.84 -10.16 8.58
N GLU A 64 10.87 -10.10 9.42
CA GLU A 64 11.20 -11.11 10.45
C GLU A 64 10.45 -10.91 11.78
N THR A 65 9.63 -9.85 11.89
CA THR A 65 8.84 -9.62 13.10
C THR A 65 7.52 -10.39 13.02
N PRO A 66 7.28 -11.41 13.86
CA PRO A 66 6.09 -12.25 13.78
C PRO A 66 4.82 -11.51 14.25
N GLY A 67 3.67 -11.92 13.68
CA GLY A 67 2.35 -11.55 14.18
C GLY A 67 1.94 -12.34 15.43
N THR A 68 0.63 -12.49 15.65
CA THR A 68 0.05 -13.29 16.76
C THR A 68 0.27 -14.79 16.58
N ASP A 69 0.49 -15.27 15.37
CA ASP A 69 0.70 -16.68 15.04
C ASP A 69 2.16 -17.14 15.17
N GLY A 70 3.06 -16.24 15.61
CA GLY A 70 4.49 -16.53 15.77
C GLY A 70 5.24 -16.74 14.45
N LYS A 71 4.61 -16.54 13.27
CA LYS A 71 5.20 -16.76 11.97
C LYS A 71 5.75 -15.46 11.38
N ASP A 72 6.91 -15.57 10.78
CA ASP A 72 7.61 -14.49 10.04
C ASP A 72 7.81 -14.87 8.57
N ILE A 73 8.60 -14.08 7.84
CA ILE A 73 8.87 -14.33 6.42
C ILE A 73 9.60 -15.66 6.18
N LYS A 74 10.41 -16.16 7.13
CA LYS A 74 11.13 -17.44 7.02
C LYS A 74 10.17 -18.64 6.96
N TYR A 75 8.97 -18.51 7.55
CA TYR A 75 7.94 -19.52 7.41
C TYR A 75 7.46 -19.65 5.95
N ILE A 76 7.30 -18.52 5.26
CA ILE A 76 6.91 -18.49 3.84
C ILE A 76 8.05 -18.99 2.95
N GLU A 77 9.30 -18.68 3.26
CA GLU A 77 10.48 -19.09 2.51
C GLU A 77 10.67 -20.61 2.42
N LYS A 78 10.12 -21.35 3.39
CA LYS A 78 10.17 -22.83 3.40
C LYS A 78 9.16 -23.48 2.46
N MET A 79 8.25 -22.71 1.87
CA MET A 79 7.25 -23.22 0.95
C MET A 79 7.80 -23.28 -0.47
N ASP A 80 7.44 -24.32 -1.20
CA ASP A 80 7.63 -24.34 -2.65
C ASP A 80 6.79 -23.24 -3.30
N ARG A 81 7.25 -22.73 -4.43
CA ARG A 81 6.58 -21.64 -5.18
C ARG A 81 5.10 -21.93 -5.40
N ASP A 82 4.76 -23.09 -5.93
CA ASP A 82 3.38 -23.44 -6.29
C ASP A 82 2.50 -23.58 -5.05
N LYS A 83 3.02 -24.15 -3.97
CA LYS A 83 2.33 -24.23 -2.68
C LYS A 83 2.08 -22.85 -2.10
N TYR A 84 3.08 -21.97 -2.17
CA TYR A 84 2.96 -20.59 -1.71
C TYR A 84 1.89 -19.82 -2.49
N VAL A 85 1.91 -19.88 -3.83
CA VAL A 85 0.94 -19.17 -4.66
C VAL A 85 -0.49 -19.65 -4.35
N LYS A 86 -0.72 -20.97 -4.34
CA LYS A 86 -2.02 -21.56 -3.98
C LYS A 86 -2.47 -21.19 -2.57
N PHE A 87 -1.55 -21.16 -1.61
CA PHE A 87 -1.83 -20.77 -0.24
C PHE A 87 -2.37 -19.32 -0.16
N ILE A 88 -1.73 -18.37 -0.86
CA ILE A 88 -2.17 -16.99 -0.88
C ILE A 88 -3.45 -16.81 -1.70
N GLN A 89 -3.61 -17.51 -2.83
CA GLN A 89 -4.85 -17.50 -3.61
C GLN A 89 -6.05 -17.97 -2.78
N ASN A 90 -5.91 -19.07 -2.07
CA ASN A 90 -6.96 -19.59 -1.17
C ASN A 90 -7.32 -18.59 -0.06
N LYS A 91 -6.31 -17.92 0.48
CA LYS A 91 -6.55 -16.85 1.46
C LYS A 91 -7.27 -15.66 0.88
N LEU A 92 -6.94 -15.24 -0.33
CA LEU A 92 -7.61 -14.13 -1.02
C LEU A 92 -9.08 -14.44 -1.33
N MET A 93 -9.39 -15.68 -1.69
CA MET A 93 -10.77 -16.11 -1.97
C MET A 93 -11.66 -16.14 -0.70
N ASN A 94 -11.10 -16.56 0.42
CA ASN A 94 -11.82 -16.74 1.69
C ASN A 94 -11.12 -15.97 2.80
N TYR A 95 -10.98 -14.65 2.62
CA TYR A 95 -10.16 -13.84 3.53
C TYR A 95 -10.83 -13.65 4.88
N THR A 96 -10.19 -14.19 5.90
CA THR A 96 -10.51 -13.92 7.30
C THR A 96 -9.25 -13.38 7.97
N PRO A 97 -9.22 -12.08 8.33
CA PRO A 97 -8.05 -11.47 8.95
C PRO A 97 -7.81 -12.05 10.35
N LYS A 98 -6.55 -12.28 10.68
CA LYS A 98 -6.13 -12.64 12.03
C LYS A 98 -6.00 -11.40 12.89
N SER A 99 -6.10 -11.59 14.21
CA SER A 99 -5.82 -10.52 15.16
C SER A 99 -4.40 -9.99 15.01
N VAL A 100 -4.21 -8.68 15.16
CA VAL A 100 -2.88 -8.07 15.14
C VAL A 100 -2.20 -8.17 16.49
N ARG A 101 -0.88 -8.41 16.51
CA ARG A 101 -0.07 -8.33 17.73
C ARG A 101 0.17 -6.86 18.07
N ARG A 102 -0.32 -6.41 19.22
CA ARG A 102 -0.12 -5.02 19.68
C ARG A 102 1.21 -4.88 20.41
N VAL A 103 1.98 -3.87 20.02
CA VAL A 103 3.25 -3.49 20.65
C VAL A 103 3.22 -2.00 20.93
N GLY A 104 3.61 -1.60 22.14
CA GLY A 104 3.75 -0.20 22.52
C GLY A 104 5.09 0.36 22.10
N ILE A 105 5.11 1.41 21.30
CA ILE A 105 6.33 2.15 20.95
C ILE A 105 6.40 3.41 21.81
N PRO A 106 7.46 3.60 22.63
CA PRO A 106 7.64 4.84 23.38
C PRO A 106 7.73 6.06 22.46
N LYS A 107 7.12 7.17 22.89
CA LYS A 107 7.26 8.48 22.25
C LYS A 107 8.16 9.36 23.11
N ASP A 108 8.77 10.39 22.51
CA ASP A 108 9.65 11.35 23.20
C ASP A 108 8.95 12.10 24.35
N ASN A 109 7.62 12.19 24.32
CA ASN A 109 6.80 12.83 25.37
C ASN A 109 6.34 11.88 26.49
N GLY A 110 6.97 10.70 26.63
CA GLY A 110 6.66 9.69 27.66
C GLY A 110 5.38 8.89 27.40
N LYS A 111 4.62 9.17 26.34
CA LYS A 111 3.43 8.40 25.94
C LYS A 111 3.83 7.21 25.09
N THR A 112 2.97 6.20 25.04
CA THR A 112 3.16 5.01 24.19
C THR A 112 2.25 5.09 22.97
N ARG A 113 2.81 4.81 21.80
CA ARG A 113 2.04 4.64 20.56
C ARG A 113 1.76 3.15 20.35
N PRO A 114 0.49 2.71 20.31
CA PRO A 114 0.17 1.34 19.95
C PRO A 114 0.49 1.08 18.48
N LEU A 115 1.23 0.02 18.20
CA LEU A 115 1.49 -0.50 16.86
C LEU A 115 0.84 -1.87 16.73
N GLY A 116 0.01 -2.08 15.72
CA GLY A 116 -0.52 -3.38 15.35
C GLY A 116 0.37 -4.07 14.32
N ILE A 117 0.85 -5.26 14.63
CA ILE A 117 1.67 -6.08 13.72
C ILE A 117 0.79 -7.23 13.20
N PRO A 118 0.35 -7.20 11.92
CA PRO A 118 -0.41 -8.29 11.32
C PRO A 118 0.44 -9.54 11.12
N CYS A 119 -0.18 -10.70 11.01
CA CYS A 119 0.48 -11.93 10.62
C CYS A 119 1.12 -11.80 9.24
N ILE A 120 2.18 -12.56 8.97
CA ILE A 120 2.98 -12.39 7.74
C ILE A 120 2.15 -12.70 6.48
N ASP A 121 1.26 -13.68 6.53
CA ASP A 121 0.35 -14.02 5.46
C ASP A 121 -0.68 -12.91 5.18
N ASP A 122 -1.20 -12.23 6.23
CA ASP A 122 -2.10 -11.09 6.07
C ASP A 122 -1.37 -9.89 5.46
N ARG A 123 -0.10 -9.66 5.84
CA ARG A 123 0.73 -8.61 5.19
C ARG A 123 0.93 -8.87 3.70
N ILE A 124 1.10 -10.13 3.29
CA ILE A 124 1.22 -10.50 1.88
C ILE A 124 -0.10 -10.25 1.14
N VAL A 125 -1.23 -10.66 1.73
CA VAL A 125 -2.57 -10.38 1.17
C VAL A 125 -2.78 -8.87 0.98
N GLN A 126 -2.49 -8.08 2.01
CA GLN A 126 -2.58 -6.61 1.94
C GLN A 126 -1.67 -6.04 0.85
N GLN A 127 -0.46 -6.58 0.70
CA GLN A 127 0.46 -6.14 -0.34
C GLN A 127 -0.03 -6.50 -1.74
N CYS A 128 -0.64 -7.68 -1.95
CA CYS A 128 -1.25 -8.06 -3.23
C CYS A 128 -2.35 -7.09 -3.64
N ILE A 129 -3.21 -6.72 -2.69
CA ILE A 129 -4.29 -5.74 -2.91
C ILE A 129 -3.71 -4.35 -3.18
N LYS A 130 -2.76 -3.90 -2.35
CA LYS A 130 -2.12 -2.59 -2.48
C LYS A 130 -1.52 -2.39 -3.87
N GLN A 131 -0.76 -3.35 -4.39
CA GLN A 131 -0.07 -3.23 -5.68
C GLN A 131 -1.02 -2.95 -6.85
N ILE A 132 -2.22 -3.51 -6.82
CA ILE A 132 -3.23 -3.32 -7.86
C ILE A 132 -4.05 -2.04 -7.65
N LEU A 133 -4.38 -1.70 -6.39
CA LEU A 133 -5.19 -0.52 -6.11
C LEU A 133 -4.38 0.79 -6.14
N GLU A 134 -3.10 0.75 -5.78
CA GLU A 134 -2.25 1.95 -5.68
C GLU A 134 -2.22 2.77 -6.98
N PRO A 135 -1.95 2.22 -8.19
CA PRO A 135 -1.97 3.00 -9.43
C PRO A 135 -3.35 3.58 -9.75
N ILE A 136 -4.44 2.87 -9.43
CA ILE A 136 -5.81 3.36 -9.64
C ILE A 136 -6.11 4.56 -8.73
N CYS A 137 -5.77 4.43 -7.45
CA CYS A 137 -5.97 5.49 -6.47
C CYS A 137 -5.06 6.70 -6.75
N GLU A 138 -3.80 6.45 -7.11
CA GLU A 138 -2.81 7.48 -7.42
C GLU A 138 -3.26 8.41 -8.55
N ALA A 139 -3.94 7.85 -9.56
CA ALA A 139 -4.51 8.63 -10.67
C ALA A 139 -5.64 9.58 -10.25
N LYS A 140 -6.22 9.40 -9.05
CA LYS A 140 -7.37 10.15 -8.54
C LYS A 140 -7.05 11.04 -7.34
N PHE A 141 -5.92 10.81 -6.67
CA PHE A 141 -5.55 11.60 -5.51
C PHE A 141 -5.23 13.05 -5.89
N HIS A 142 -5.59 13.96 -5.00
CA HIS A 142 -5.30 15.37 -5.17
C HIS A 142 -3.79 15.62 -5.27
N ASP A 143 -3.39 16.57 -6.14
CA ASP A 143 -1.98 16.84 -6.42
C ASP A 143 -1.20 17.31 -5.19
N GLU A 144 -1.85 17.95 -4.24
CA GLU A 144 -1.24 18.46 -3.01
C GLU A 144 -1.30 17.48 -1.83
N SER A 145 -1.72 16.23 -2.07
CA SER A 145 -1.60 15.14 -1.10
C SER A 145 -0.21 14.51 -1.21
N TYR A 146 0.57 14.48 -0.12
CA TYR A 146 1.98 14.05 -0.15
C TYR A 146 2.26 12.81 0.70
N GLY A 147 1.40 12.49 1.66
CA GLY A 147 1.62 11.40 2.61
C GLY A 147 1.48 10.02 1.98
N PHE A 148 2.47 9.15 2.20
CA PHE A 148 2.48 7.73 1.80
C PHE A 148 2.27 7.44 0.30
N ARG A 149 2.51 8.43 -0.55
CA ARG A 149 2.38 8.29 -2.01
C ARG A 149 3.72 8.02 -2.68
N PRO A 150 3.75 7.22 -3.77
CA PRO A 150 4.96 7.04 -4.57
C PRO A 150 5.41 8.38 -5.16
N ASN A 151 6.72 8.58 -5.24
CA ASN A 151 7.34 9.79 -5.80
C ASN A 151 6.96 11.12 -5.09
N ARG A 152 6.35 11.07 -3.91
CA ARG A 152 6.03 12.21 -3.06
C ARG A 152 6.83 12.14 -1.76
N SER A 153 7.11 13.30 -1.16
CA SER A 153 7.89 13.38 0.08
C SER A 153 7.51 14.60 0.91
N THR A 154 7.92 14.61 2.17
CA THR A 154 7.80 15.77 3.04
C THR A 154 8.51 17.00 2.47
N LYS A 155 9.63 16.81 1.75
CA LYS A 155 10.33 17.92 1.07
C LYS A 155 9.45 18.60 0.01
N HIS A 156 8.68 17.83 -0.75
CA HIS A 156 7.74 18.38 -1.74
C HIS A 156 6.61 19.16 -1.05
N ALA A 157 6.07 18.66 0.06
CA ALA A 157 5.06 19.34 0.85
C ALA A 157 5.56 20.68 1.40
N ILE A 158 6.78 20.69 1.98
CA ILE A 158 7.42 21.91 2.49
C ILE A 158 7.66 22.92 1.35
N ALA A 159 8.20 22.48 0.22
CA ALA A 159 8.45 23.36 -0.93
C ALA A 159 7.14 23.99 -1.45
N LYS A 160 6.04 23.22 -1.45
CA LYS A 160 4.72 23.75 -1.84
C LYS A 160 4.20 24.78 -0.83
N ALA A 161 4.32 24.51 0.46
CA ALA A 161 3.95 25.45 1.52
C ALA A 161 4.75 26.76 1.41
N MET A 162 6.08 26.67 1.21
CA MET A 162 6.94 27.82 0.99
C MET A 162 6.52 28.64 -0.25
N LYS A 163 6.14 27.94 -1.35
CA LYS A 163 5.61 28.60 -2.54
C LYS A 163 4.33 29.40 -2.23
N HIS A 164 3.40 28.82 -1.48
CA HIS A 164 2.18 29.52 -1.07
C HIS A 164 2.48 30.75 -0.22
N MET A 165 3.38 30.66 0.74
CA MET A 165 3.76 31.80 1.59
C MET A 165 4.51 32.88 0.82
N ASN A 166 5.52 32.53 0.06
CA ASN A 166 6.43 33.51 -0.56
C ASN A 166 5.89 34.07 -1.87
N ILE A 167 5.28 33.25 -2.72
CA ILE A 167 4.82 33.64 -4.06
C ILE A 167 3.34 34.03 -4.03
N SER A 168 2.48 33.17 -3.46
CA SER A 168 1.03 33.41 -3.41
C SER A 168 0.63 34.36 -2.25
N LYS A 169 1.58 34.76 -1.41
CA LYS A 169 1.38 35.71 -0.29
C LYS A 169 0.30 35.26 0.71
N LEU A 170 0.15 33.95 0.92
CA LEU A 170 -0.76 33.41 1.92
C LEU A 170 -0.08 33.45 3.29
N HIS A 171 -0.57 34.26 4.20
CA HIS A 171 0.05 34.52 5.51
C HIS A 171 -0.61 33.77 6.67
N TYR A 172 -1.75 33.13 6.43
CA TYR A 172 -2.47 32.37 7.45
C TYR A 172 -2.33 30.88 7.21
N VAL A 173 -2.01 30.14 8.26
CA VAL A 173 -1.92 28.66 8.25
C VAL A 173 -2.96 28.11 9.21
N VAL A 174 -3.80 27.21 8.72
CA VAL A 174 -4.75 26.46 9.55
C VAL A 174 -4.25 25.01 9.59
N ASP A 175 -3.91 24.54 10.80
CA ASP A 175 -3.51 23.15 11.04
C ASP A 175 -4.72 22.33 11.49
N ILE A 176 -4.97 21.23 10.80
CA ILE A 176 -6.11 20.34 11.07
C ILE A 176 -5.60 18.91 11.16
N ASP A 177 -5.87 18.23 12.28
CA ASP A 177 -5.58 16.80 12.48
C ASP A 177 -6.81 16.03 12.96
N ILE A 178 -6.97 14.81 12.49
CA ILE A 178 -8.09 13.93 12.86
C ILE A 178 -7.61 12.94 13.92
N LYS A 179 -8.01 13.16 15.16
CA LYS A 179 -7.66 12.29 16.29
C LYS A 179 -8.16 10.88 16.08
N GLY A 180 -7.23 9.90 16.15
CA GLY A 180 -7.57 8.47 16.08
C GLY A 180 -8.19 8.06 14.74
N PHE A 181 -7.76 8.68 13.64
CA PHE A 181 -8.34 8.45 12.31
C PHE A 181 -8.47 6.96 11.97
N PHE A 182 -7.39 6.20 12.07
CA PHE A 182 -7.39 4.78 11.67
C PHE A 182 -8.27 3.89 12.56
N ASP A 183 -8.43 4.24 13.83
CA ASP A 183 -9.29 3.48 14.75
C ASP A 183 -10.79 3.78 14.53
N ASN A 184 -11.11 4.88 13.84
CA ASN A 184 -12.48 5.38 13.63
C ASN A 184 -12.92 5.35 12.15
N VAL A 185 -12.19 4.67 11.27
CA VAL A 185 -12.57 4.56 9.85
C VAL A 185 -13.90 3.82 9.72
N ASN A 186 -14.90 4.49 9.15
CA ASN A 186 -16.16 3.83 8.80
C ASN A 186 -15.97 3.00 7.52
N HIS A 187 -15.93 1.68 7.66
CA HIS A 187 -15.68 0.76 6.55
C HIS A 187 -16.70 0.87 5.42
N SER A 188 -17.99 1.10 5.75
CA SER A 188 -19.03 1.28 4.73
C SER A 188 -18.83 2.55 3.90
N LYS A 189 -18.39 3.65 4.55
CA LYS A 189 -18.02 4.89 3.85
C LYS A 189 -16.78 4.68 2.98
N LEU A 190 -15.75 4.02 3.51
CA LEU A 190 -14.52 3.71 2.77
C LEU A 190 -14.82 2.89 1.51
N LYS A 191 -15.65 1.85 1.62
CA LYS A 191 -16.10 1.06 0.45
C LYS A 191 -16.82 1.92 -0.60
N LYS A 192 -17.70 2.84 -0.19
CA LYS A 192 -18.35 3.77 -1.11
C LYS A 192 -17.35 4.73 -1.78
N GLN A 193 -16.36 5.20 -1.05
CA GLN A 193 -15.29 6.04 -1.60
C GLN A 193 -14.45 5.28 -2.64
N LEU A 194 -14.02 4.06 -2.33
CA LEU A 194 -13.32 3.20 -3.29
C LEU A 194 -14.17 2.95 -4.54
N TRP A 195 -15.47 2.68 -4.35
CA TRP A 195 -16.41 2.52 -5.46
C TRP A 195 -16.50 3.77 -6.35
N SER A 196 -16.50 4.96 -5.76
CA SER A 196 -16.52 6.23 -6.50
C SER A 196 -15.23 6.52 -7.25
N LEU A 197 -14.08 5.99 -6.78
CA LEU A 197 -12.81 6.06 -7.49
C LEU A 197 -12.74 5.13 -8.72
N GLY A 198 -13.76 4.29 -8.91
CA GLY A 198 -13.84 3.33 -10.02
C GLY A 198 -13.49 1.90 -9.65
N ILE A 199 -13.20 1.60 -8.39
CA ILE A 199 -12.93 0.24 -7.88
C ILE A 199 -14.29 -0.44 -7.63
N GLN A 200 -14.80 -1.12 -8.65
CA GLN A 200 -16.17 -1.65 -8.66
C GLN A 200 -16.22 -3.19 -8.79
N ASP A 201 -15.20 -3.86 -8.30
CA ASP A 201 -15.14 -5.31 -8.21
C ASP A 201 -15.87 -5.79 -6.94
N LYS A 202 -17.01 -6.48 -7.13
CA LYS A 202 -17.84 -6.99 -6.02
C LYS A 202 -17.15 -8.07 -5.20
N ASN A 203 -16.23 -8.84 -5.81
CA ASN A 203 -15.50 -9.90 -5.12
C ASN A 203 -14.40 -9.33 -4.21
N LEU A 204 -13.96 -8.11 -4.49
CA LEU A 204 -12.96 -7.40 -3.68
C LEU A 204 -13.62 -6.62 -2.52
N MET A 205 -14.87 -6.16 -2.68
CA MET A 205 -15.59 -5.27 -1.75
C MET A 205 -16.37 -6.03 -0.68
#